data_33e183e5499e213a350bbe902040916c
#
_entry.id   33e183e5499e213a350bbe902040916c
#
_cell.length_a   1.000
_cell.length_b   1.000
_cell.length_c   1.000
_cell.angle_alpha   90.00
_cell.angle_beta   90.00
_cell.angle_gamma   90.00
#
_symmetry.space_group_name_H-M   'P 1'
#
loop_
_entity.id
_entity.type
_entity.pdbx_description
1 polymer ?
#
loop_
_entity_poly.entity_id
_entity_poly.type
_entity_poly.pdbx_seq_one_letter_code
_entity_poly.pdbx_strand_id
1 'polypeptide(L)'
;MTPRKIIIDTDPGVDDILAMLLAFSALPEELQVLLISVTYGNIDLENCLRNVVSLFHHVEKEIAWRESVGRSSGFETLQKSKPVVAVGPDRPLADDTLMADFFRGQDRLRGFYSSHPHRKPAETWQRLLKVAEKSSAPEQGEIARQMSKTASLFTQSQKPAHLEILKLLRDNEPNSITIVAIGPMTNLALAAAEDAETFLKVKEIVVVGGHIDQASNAGYQSFSHLQQASNIDEPPFRLIKQAPGPIRDLLKIRNQMTPVAEFNTFADSVAAARVYALTSPKPHTTMPVVPPTPLGQKEGAPPPSFLSSYPDNLSKRLTITLFPLDITEKHVLTRGEFEAFLQPQLAAKSPLAEWVSAFMNATFEKVESLHPEVSRDAVGLRLHDPLTIWYCMDDDNPKWKIIEGEDLRVETAGQRTRGMFVTDRGNRKRKDNYGSSEASGDTNSSLTGGTGNRLNRCVGSPGQDVFGQLLLKRVFGS
;
A
#
# COMPACT_ATOMS: atom_id res chain seq x y z
N MET A 1 -15.22 -11.52 -21.41
CA MET A 1 -15.52 -10.35 -20.51
C MET A 1 -14.46 -9.29 -20.76
N THR A 2 -14.78 -8.01 -20.54
CA THR A 2 -13.77 -6.96 -20.59
C THR A 2 -12.93 -7.03 -19.31
N PRO A 3 -11.59 -7.05 -19.37
CA PRO A 3 -10.76 -7.12 -18.18
C PRO A 3 -10.98 -5.94 -17.26
N ARG A 4 -10.90 -6.16 -15.96
CA ARG A 4 -10.91 -5.09 -14.97
C ARG A 4 -9.61 -4.29 -15.09
N LYS A 5 -9.72 -3.00 -15.39
CA LYS A 5 -8.57 -2.09 -15.42
C LYS A 5 -8.21 -1.67 -14.01
N ILE A 6 -6.93 -1.85 -13.63
CA ILE A 6 -6.46 -1.47 -12.30
C ILE A 6 -5.25 -0.55 -12.35
N ILE A 7 -5.16 0.31 -11.34
CA ILE A 7 -3.98 1.05 -10.90
C ILE A 7 -3.57 0.46 -9.56
N ILE A 8 -2.30 0.14 -9.35
CA ILE A 8 -1.78 -0.31 -8.07
C ILE A 8 -0.95 0.83 -7.46
N ASP A 9 -1.41 1.37 -6.32
CA ASP A 9 -0.71 2.37 -5.52
C ASP A 9 -0.03 1.66 -4.34
N THR A 10 1.32 1.64 -4.31
CA THR A 10 2.12 0.68 -3.57
C THR A 10 3.40 1.29 -3.01
N ASP A 11 3.88 0.79 -1.86
CA ASP A 11 5.17 1.11 -1.22
C ASP A 11 6.05 -0.16 -1.09
N PRO A 12 6.51 -0.76 -2.19
CA PRO A 12 6.88 -2.16 -2.35
C PRO A 12 7.75 -2.76 -1.24
N GLY A 13 7.07 -3.50 -0.34
CA GLY A 13 7.62 -4.46 0.59
C GLY A 13 7.42 -5.90 0.08
N VAL A 14 7.47 -6.88 1.01
CA VAL A 14 7.37 -8.30 0.66
C VAL A 14 5.99 -8.67 0.12
N ASP A 15 4.95 -8.26 0.80
CA ASP A 15 3.56 -8.55 0.45
C ASP A 15 3.07 -7.74 -0.75
N ASP A 16 3.52 -6.48 -0.92
CA ASP A 16 3.32 -5.70 -2.16
C ASP A 16 3.88 -6.41 -3.39
N ILE A 17 5.11 -6.96 -3.29
CA ILE A 17 5.72 -7.73 -4.38
C ILE A 17 4.87 -8.94 -4.72
N LEU A 18 4.36 -9.67 -3.72
CA LEU A 18 3.47 -10.80 -3.95
C LEU A 18 2.12 -10.37 -4.56
N ALA A 19 1.58 -9.22 -4.15
CA ALA A 19 0.38 -8.64 -4.75
C ALA A 19 0.58 -8.30 -6.23
N MET A 20 1.68 -7.62 -6.55
CA MET A 20 2.02 -7.30 -7.95
C MET A 20 2.27 -8.55 -8.78
N LEU A 21 2.98 -9.57 -8.25
CA LEU A 21 3.16 -10.86 -8.93
C LEU A 21 1.82 -11.55 -9.22
N LEU A 22 0.89 -11.54 -8.26
CA LEU A 22 -0.45 -12.08 -8.47
C LEU A 22 -1.20 -11.32 -9.58
N ALA A 23 -1.17 -9.98 -9.55
CA ALA A 23 -1.80 -9.15 -10.56
C ALA A 23 -1.19 -9.38 -11.96
N PHE A 24 0.13 -9.54 -12.06
CA PHE A 24 0.82 -9.79 -13.32
C PHE A 24 0.58 -11.20 -13.87
N SER A 25 0.29 -12.17 -12.98
CA SER A 25 -0.05 -13.55 -13.35
C SER A 25 -1.53 -13.75 -13.68
N ALA A 26 -2.36 -12.71 -13.55
CA ALA A 26 -3.76 -12.76 -13.96
C ALA A 26 -3.90 -12.99 -15.46
N LEU A 27 -5.00 -13.60 -15.88
CA LEU A 27 -5.30 -13.77 -17.30
C LEU A 27 -5.68 -12.41 -17.94
N PRO A 28 -5.42 -12.22 -19.24
CA PRO A 28 -5.74 -10.98 -19.94
C PRO A 28 -7.22 -10.59 -19.92
N GLU A 29 -8.12 -11.53 -19.68
CA GLU A 29 -9.56 -11.32 -19.51
C GLU A 29 -9.98 -11.02 -18.07
N GLU A 30 -9.11 -11.26 -17.08
CA GLU A 30 -9.37 -10.96 -15.65
C GLU A 30 -8.96 -9.53 -15.31
N LEU A 31 -7.68 -9.20 -15.48
CA LEU A 31 -7.12 -7.90 -15.10
C LEU A 31 -6.30 -7.26 -16.22
N GLN A 32 -6.29 -5.94 -16.23
CA GLN A 32 -5.35 -5.11 -16.96
C GLN A 32 -4.71 -4.09 -16.03
N VAL A 33 -3.41 -4.24 -15.73
CA VAL A 33 -2.66 -3.29 -14.93
C VAL A 33 -2.24 -2.11 -15.79
N LEU A 34 -2.72 -0.90 -15.49
CA LEU A 34 -2.43 0.32 -16.26
C LEU A 34 -1.27 1.11 -15.68
N LEU A 35 -1.14 1.14 -14.34
CA LEU A 35 -0.16 1.96 -13.65
C LEU A 35 0.28 1.27 -12.37
N ILE A 36 1.58 1.32 -12.10
CA ILE A 36 2.19 1.14 -10.79
C ILE A 36 2.55 2.52 -10.27
N SER A 37 1.80 3.00 -9.30
CA SER A 37 1.98 4.29 -8.62
C SER A 37 2.81 4.04 -7.36
N VAL A 38 4.07 4.49 -7.35
CA VAL A 38 5.01 4.19 -6.28
C VAL A 38 4.99 5.30 -5.23
N THR A 39 4.86 4.94 -3.97
CA THR A 39 4.96 5.84 -2.83
C THR A 39 6.01 5.35 -1.83
N TYR A 40 6.35 6.18 -0.84
CA TYR A 40 7.12 5.78 0.35
C TYR A 40 6.19 5.03 1.32
N GLY A 41 6.74 4.45 2.36
CA GLY A 41 5.99 3.84 3.47
C GLY A 41 6.79 2.73 4.11
N ASN A 42 6.72 1.56 3.57
CA ASN A 42 7.51 0.41 3.98
C ASN A 42 9.00 0.74 4.10
N ILE A 43 9.54 1.48 3.15
CA ILE A 43 10.90 2.05 3.09
C ILE A 43 10.82 3.43 2.41
N ASP A 44 11.98 4.07 2.25
CA ASP A 44 12.09 5.28 1.44
C ASP A 44 11.70 5.04 -0.03
N LEU A 45 11.27 6.09 -0.68
CA LEU A 45 10.78 6.06 -2.05
C LEU A 45 11.79 5.48 -3.06
N GLU A 46 13.10 5.75 -2.85
CA GLU A 46 14.15 5.27 -3.73
C GLU A 46 14.26 3.74 -3.68
N ASN A 47 14.20 3.16 -2.49
CA ASN A 47 14.19 1.72 -2.30
C ASN A 47 12.88 1.06 -2.76
N CYS A 48 11.72 1.73 -2.58
CA CYS A 48 10.46 1.30 -3.15
C CYS A 48 10.55 1.17 -4.69
N LEU A 49 11.05 2.20 -5.35
CA LEU A 49 11.24 2.16 -6.80
C LEU A 49 12.22 1.06 -7.24
N ARG A 50 13.31 0.86 -6.49
CA ARG A 50 14.26 -0.23 -6.76
C ARG A 50 13.59 -1.60 -6.70
N ASN A 51 12.70 -1.81 -5.74
CA ASN A 51 11.97 -3.06 -5.61
C ASN A 51 11.02 -3.31 -6.79
N VAL A 52 10.33 -2.26 -7.28
CA VAL A 52 9.52 -2.35 -8.51
C VAL A 52 10.37 -2.74 -9.72
N VAL A 53 11.50 -2.06 -9.94
CA VAL A 53 12.40 -2.36 -11.08
C VAL A 53 12.97 -3.78 -10.98
N SER A 54 13.33 -4.22 -9.76
CA SER A 54 13.79 -5.59 -9.51
C SER A 54 12.73 -6.64 -9.81
N LEU A 55 11.47 -6.36 -9.45
CA LEU A 55 10.34 -7.23 -9.75
C LEU A 55 10.21 -7.44 -11.26
N PHE A 56 10.16 -6.37 -12.06
CA PHE A 56 10.09 -6.48 -13.52
C PHE A 56 11.28 -7.23 -14.10
N HIS A 57 12.49 -6.98 -13.63
CA HIS A 57 13.71 -7.67 -14.07
C HIS A 57 13.64 -9.18 -13.80
N HIS A 58 13.14 -9.60 -12.64
CA HIS A 58 13.03 -11.03 -12.32
C HIS A 58 11.88 -11.71 -13.05
N VAL A 59 10.78 -11.00 -13.29
CA VAL A 59 9.69 -11.49 -14.17
C VAL A 59 10.19 -11.66 -15.61
N GLU A 60 10.97 -10.72 -16.13
CA GLU A 60 11.56 -10.81 -17.49
C GLU A 60 12.49 -12.03 -17.63
N LYS A 61 13.34 -12.25 -16.62
CA LYS A 61 14.19 -13.45 -16.56
C LYS A 61 13.38 -14.74 -16.48
N GLU A 62 12.30 -14.74 -15.72
CA GLU A 62 11.42 -15.89 -15.58
C GLU A 62 10.73 -16.24 -16.90
N ILE A 63 10.22 -15.24 -17.63
CA ILE A 63 9.61 -15.41 -18.96
C ILE A 63 10.63 -16.07 -19.90
N ALA A 64 11.82 -15.50 -20.02
CA ALA A 64 12.88 -16.02 -20.89
C ALA A 64 13.31 -17.45 -20.49
N TRP A 65 13.39 -17.72 -19.19
CA TRP A 65 13.70 -19.07 -18.70
C TRP A 65 12.59 -20.06 -19.04
N ARG A 66 11.31 -19.72 -18.81
CA ARG A 66 10.17 -20.59 -19.15
C ARG A 66 10.16 -20.95 -20.63
N GLU A 67 10.33 -19.98 -21.50
CA GLU A 67 10.43 -20.20 -22.95
C GLU A 67 11.62 -21.13 -23.31
N SER A 68 12.77 -20.93 -22.66
CA SER A 68 13.97 -21.76 -22.92
C SER A 68 13.80 -23.24 -22.55
N VAL A 69 12.90 -23.54 -21.59
CA VAL A 69 12.61 -24.93 -21.15
C VAL A 69 11.28 -25.46 -21.73
N GLY A 70 10.67 -24.73 -22.67
CA GLY A 70 9.46 -25.16 -23.37
C GLY A 70 8.17 -25.06 -22.54
N ARG A 71 8.15 -24.20 -21.51
CA ARG A 71 6.94 -23.85 -20.73
C ARG A 71 6.24 -22.64 -21.29
N SER A 72 4.96 -22.46 -20.92
CA SER A 72 4.25 -21.19 -21.16
C SER A 72 5.01 -20.03 -20.51
N SER A 73 5.18 -18.93 -21.24
CA SER A 73 5.86 -17.74 -20.71
C SER A 73 5.18 -17.21 -19.44
N GLY A 74 3.85 -17.36 -19.32
CA GLY A 74 3.06 -16.75 -18.26
C GLY A 74 3.08 -15.22 -18.32
N PHE A 75 2.51 -14.56 -17.34
CA PHE A 75 2.49 -13.08 -17.26
C PHE A 75 1.95 -12.39 -18.53
N GLU A 76 0.99 -13.01 -19.19
CA GLU A 76 0.46 -12.57 -20.49
C GLU A 76 -0.19 -11.18 -20.40
N THR A 77 -0.89 -10.91 -19.30
CA THR A 77 -1.45 -9.59 -19.02
C THR A 77 -0.38 -8.51 -18.99
N LEU A 78 0.75 -8.78 -18.33
CA LEU A 78 1.86 -7.84 -18.22
C LEU A 78 2.53 -7.60 -19.58
N GLN A 79 2.80 -8.67 -20.32
CA GLN A 79 3.42 -8.58 -21.65
C GLN A 79 2.55 -7.77 -22.62
N LYS A 80 1.23 -7.89 -22.50
CA LYS A 80 0.25 -7.25 -23.39
C LYS A 80 0.01 -5.79 -23.02
N SER A 81 -0.10 -5.44 -21.74
CA SER A 81 -0.50 -4.09 -21.29
C SER A 81 0.67 -3.16 -20.99
N LYS A 82 1.83 -3.65 -20.58
CA LYS A 82 3.03 -2.85 -20.23
C LYS A 82 2.67 -1.63 -19.36
N PRO A 83 2.41 -1.83 -18.08
CA PRO A 83 1.94 -0.75 -17.20
C PRO A 83 2.93 0.41 -17.16
N VAL A 84 2.42 1.61 -16.92
CA VAL A 84 3.24 2.76 -16.60
C VAL A 84 3.78 2.60 -15.17
N VAL A 85 5.03 2.97 -14.92
CA VAL A 85 5.58 3.14 -13.57
C VAL A 85 5.79 4.62 -13.33
N ALA A 86 5.14 5.17 -12.30
CA ALA A 86 5.22 6.57 -11.93
C ALA A 86 5.60 6.72 -10.45
N VAL A 87 6.42 7.72 -10.15
CA VAL A 87 6.95 7.98 -8.81
C VAL A 87 6.14 9.07 -8.13
N GLY A 88 5.74 8.82 -6.89
CA GLY A 88 5.00 9.75 -6.04
C GLY A 88 5.90 10.56 -5.09
N PRO A 89 5.31 11.15 -4.04
CA PRO A 89 6.06 11.91 -3.04
C PRO A 89 6.91 11.00 -2.14
N ASP A 90 7.92 11.60 -1.54
CA ASP A 90 8.85 10.94 -0.61
C ASP A 90 8.46 11.08 0.87
N ARG A 91 7.33 11.76 1.14
CA ARG A 91 6.87 12.08 2.51
C ARG A 91 5.34 12.23 2.59
N PRO A 92 4.76 12.15 3.80
CA PRO A 92 3.34 12.38 4.02
C PRO A 92 2.93 13.85 3.80
N LEU A 93 1.62 14.08 3.67
CA LEU A 93 1.07 15.42 3.43
C LEU A 93 1.35 16.41 4.55
N ALA A 94 1.29 15.96 5.80
CA ALA A 94 1.38 16.85 6.96
C ALA A 94 2.05 16.23 8.19
N ASP A 95 2.45 14.97 8.12
CA ASP A 95 3.07 14.23 9.21
C ASP A 95 4.58 14.08 9.03
N ASP A 96 5.29 13.63 10.07
CA ASP A 96 6.67 13.17 9.93
C ASP A 96 6.73 11.83 9.20
N THR A 97 7.73 11.65 8.37
CA THR A 97 7.92 10.39 7.64
C THR A 97 8.18 9.24 8.60
N LEU A 98 7.35 8.20 8.52
CA LEU A 98 7.52 6.94 9.21
C LEU A 98 8.09 5.91 8.23
N MET A 99 9.11 5.18 8.65
CA MET A 99 9.66 4.05 7.91
C MET A 99 9.74 2.84 8.83
N ALA A 100 9.44 1.66 8.31
CA ALA A 100 9.47 0.43 9.11
C ALA A 100 10.78 -0.37 8.89
N ASP A 101 11.88 0.32 8.56
CA ASP A 101 13.22 -0.22 8.31
C ASP A 101 13.77 -1.11 9.43
N PHE A 102 13.28 -0.93 10.66
CA PHE A 102 13.66 -1.78 11.80
C PHE A 102 13.17 -3.24 11.65
N PHE A 103 11.99 -3.46 11.09
CA PHE A 103 11.44 -4.83 10.96
C PHE A 103 11.98 -5.59 9.75
N ARG A 104 12.15 -4.90 8.61
CA ARG A 104 12.43 -5.54 7.33
C ARG A 104 13.82 -5.21 6.73
N GLY A 105 14.66 -4.42 7.41
CA GLY A 105 15.99 -3.97 6.92
C GLY A 105 15.87 -2.81 5.90
N GLN A 106 17.01 -2.21 5.54
CA GLN A 106 17.06 -1.02 4.69
C GLN A 106 16.50 -1.19 3.27
N ASP A 107 16.46 -2.41 2.72
CA ASP A 107 15.91 -2.70 1.41
C ASP A 107 14.56 -3.42 1.48
N ARG A 108 14.02 -3.62 2.67
CA ARG A 108 12.79 -4.38 2.95
C ARG A 108 12.76 -5.81 2.40
N LEU A 109 13.82 -6.21 1.74
CA LEU A 109 14.11 -7.57 1.31
C LEU A 109 15.21 -8.18 2.18
N ARG A 110 15.44 -7.64 3.39
CA ARG A 110 16.34 -8.12 4.44
C ARG A 110 17.79 -8.21 4.05
N GLY A 111 18.29 -7.15 3.42
CA GLY A 111 19.68 -7.12 2.95
C GLY A 111 19.91 -8.04 1.77
N PHE A 112 18.83 -8.42 1.05
CA PHE A 112 18.93 -9.26 -0.12
C PHE A 112 19.95 -8.75 -1.13
N TYR A 113 19.94 -7.45 -1.42
CA TYR A 113 20.92 -6.87 -2.34
C TYR A 113 22.34 -6.79 -1.79
N SER A 114 22.49 -6.80 -0.46
CA SER A 114 23.80 -6.89 0.18
C SER A 114 24.36 -8.32 0.12
N SER A 115 23.51 -9.31 0.34
CA SER A 115 23.90 -10.74 0.28
C SER A 115 23.96 -11.30 -1.14
N HIS A 116 23.21 -10.70 -2.09
CA HIS A 116 23.15 -11.13 -3.49
C HIS A 116 23.40 -9.95 -4.45
N PRO A 117 24.59 -9.35 -4.48
CA PRO A 117 24.88 -8.16 -5.30
C PRO A 117 24.64 -8.37 -6.80
N HIS A 118 24.82 -9.60 -7.29
CA HIS A 118 24.62 -9.97 -8.69
C HIS A 118 23.14 -9.99 -9.11
N ARG A 119 22.21 -9.92 -8.16
CA ARG A 119 20.76 -9.84 -8.40
C ARG A 119 20.22 -8.41 -8.26
N LYS A 120 21.09 -7.47 -7.93
CA LYS A 120 20.76 -6.05 -7.91
C LYS A 120 20.49 -5.59 -9.36
N PRO A 121 19.37 -4.88 -9.64
CA PRO A 121 19.17 -4.33 -10.97
C PRO A 121 20.30 -3.34 -11.30
N ALA A 122 20.66 -3.23 -12.57
CA ALA A 122 21.64 -2.25 -13.01
C ALA A 122 21.21 -0.85 -12.53
N GLU A 123 22.18 0.06 -12.26
CA GLU A 123 21.95 1.38 -11.62
C GLU A 123 21.03 2.35 -12.42
N THR A 124 20.36 1.87 -13.46
CA THR A 124 19.40 2.61 -14.27
C THR A 124 18.23 3.17 -13.47
N TRP A 125 17.85 2.55 -12.34
CA TRP A 125 16.78 3.03 -11.48
C TRP A 125 17.09 4.37 -10.80
N GLN A 126 18.36 4.68 -10.49
CA GLN A 126 18.76 5.99 -9.95
C GLN A 126 18.55 7.13 -10.96
N ARG A 127 18.60 6.81 -12.27
CA ARG A 127 18.29 7.78 -13.35
C ARG A 127 16.80 8.08 -13.42
N LEU A 128 15.93 7.12 -13.04
CA LEU A 128 14.48 7.31 -12.99
C LEU A 128 14.08 8.42 -12.00
N LEU A 129 14.68 8.44 -10.81
CA LEU A 129 14.43 9.48 -9.80
C LEU A 129 14.98 10.85 -10.24
N LYS A 130 16.20 10.89 -10.78
CA LYS A 130 16.85 12.13 -11.19
C LYS A 130 16.13 12.84 -12.34
N VAL A 131 15.38 12.11 -13.17
CA VAL A 131 14.56 12.67 -14.24
C VAL A 131 13.27 13.28 -13.67
N ALA A 132 12.68 12.69 -12.63
CA ALA A 132 11.53 13.28 -11.95
C ALA A 132 11.86 14.59 -11.22
N GLU A 133 13.09 14.76 -10.72
CA GLU A 133 13.56 15.98 -10.03
C GLU A 133 13.98 17.13 -10.95
N LYS A 134 14.29 16.88 -12.24
CA LYS A 134 14.88 17.85 -13.16
C LYS A 134 14.13 17.97 -14.49
N SER A 135 12.89 18.43 -14.47
CA SER A 135 12.11 18.63 -15.69
C SER A 135 12.37 19.96 -16.40
N SER A 136 13.50 20.11 -17.10
CA SER A 136 13.67 21.25 -18.03
C SER A 136 14.80 21.16 -19.10
N ALA A 137 15.16 19.98 -19.63
CA ALA A 137 16.22 19.93 -20.65
C ALA A 137 16.05 18.88 -21.77
N PRO A 138 16.51 19.15 -23.02
CA PRO A 138 16.37 18.23 -24.17
C PRO A 138 17.12 16.91 -24.09
N GLU A 139 18.08 16.73 -23.17
CA GLU A 139 18.78 15.50 -22.90
C GLU A 139 17.85 14.38 -22.36
N GLN A 140 16.67 14.75 -21.86
CA GLN A 140 15.66 13.81 -21.33
C GLN A 140 15.08 12.88 -22.40
N GLY A 141 14.98 13.36 -23.64
CA GLY A 141 14.48 12.55 -24.76
C GLY A 141 15.40 11.39 -25.13
N GLU A 142 16.71 11.55 -24.99
CA GLU A 142 17.71 10.51 -25.30
C GLU A 142 17.77 9.47 -24.19
N ILE A 143 17.73 9.90 -22.91
CA ILE A 143 17.69 9.01 -21.75
C ILE A 143 16.40 8.17 -21.76
N ALA A 144 15.23 8.79 -22.03
CA ALA A 144 13.96 8.09 -22.17
C ALA A 144 13.96 7.06 -23.31
N ARG A 145 14.61 7.36 -24.44
CA ARG A 145 14.78 6.44 -25.57
C ARG A 145 15.72 5.27 -25.25
N GLN A 146 16.80 5.51 -24.51
CA GLN A 146 17.70 4.44 -24.08
C GLN A 146 17.05 3.53 -23.04
N MET A 147 16.19 4.08 -22.17
CA MET A 147 15.47 3.30 -21.16
C MET A 147 14.30 2.51 -21.74
N SER A 148 13.59 3.04 -22.74
CA SER A 148 12.55 2.29 -23.46
C SER A 148 13.09 1.07 -24.20
N LYS A 149 14.39 1.06 -24.53
CA LYS A 149 15.08 -0.10 -25.10
C LYS A 149 15.48 -1.16 -24.09
N THR A 150 15.54 -0.81 -22.78
CA THR A 150 15.95 -1.71 -21.70
C THR A 150 14.78 -2.25 -20.87
N ALA A 151 13.61 -1.60 -20.89
CA ALA A 151 12.43 -2.05 -20.17
C ALA A 151 11.42 -2.66 -21.14
N SER A 152 11.35 -4.00 -21.21
CA SER A 152 10.43 -4.68 -22.14
C SER A 152 9.01 -4.79 -21.57
N LEU A 153 8.86 -4.80 -20.24
CA LEU A 153 7.60 -5.11 -19.54
C LEU A 153 6.87 -3.91 -18.94
N PHE A 154 7.47 -2.73 -18.89
CA PHE A 154 6.82 -1.51 -18.39
C PHE A 154 7.26 -0.26 -19.15
N THR A 155 6.51 0.84 -18.98
CA THR A 155 6.89 2.16 -19.47
C THR A 155 7.08 3.11 -18.28
N GLN A 156 8.12 3.93 -18.33
CA GLN A 156 8.37 4.92 -17.28
C GLN A 156 7.59 6.21 -17.54
N SER A 157 6.93 6.73 -16.48
CA SER A 157 6.37 8.08 -16.52
C SER A 157 7.44 9.14 -16.28
N GLN A 158 7.24 10.30 -16.93
CA GLN A 158 7.94 11.54 -16.66
C GLN A 158 7.15 12.46 -15.71
N LYS A 159 5.93 12.05 -15.33
CA LYS A 159 5.03 12.82 -14.47
C LYS A 159 4.96 12.19 -13.09
N PRO A 160 4.72 13.00 -12.04
CA PRO A 160 4.40 12.47 -10.73
C PRO A 160 3.20 11.51 -10.77
N ALA A 161 3.20 10.52 -9.87
CA ALA A 161 2.22 9.46 -9.86
C ALA A 161 0.76 9.96 -9.79
N HIS A 162 0.47 10.97 -8.96
CA HIS A 162 -0.87 11.56 -8.84
C HIS A 162 -1.37 12.18 -10.15
N LEU A 163 -0.48 12.76 -10.96
CA LEU A 163 -0.85 13.31 -12.27
C LEU A 163 -1.06 12.23 -13.34
N GLU A 164 -0.34 11.10 -13.25
CA GLU A 164 -0.62 9.93 -14.10
C GLU A 164 -1.94 9.27 -13.74
N ILE A 165 -2.28 9.17 -12.44
CA ILE A 165 -3.60 8.71 -12.00
C ILE A 165 -4.69 9.57 -12.64
N LEU A 166 -4.61 10.89 -12.51
CA LEU A 166 -5.60 11.80 -13.11
C LEU A 166 -5.65 11.70 -14.64
N LYS A 167 -4.49 11.56 -15.28
CA LYS A 167 -4.43 11.37 -16.74
C LYS A 167 -5.18 10.10 -17.15
N LEU A 168 -4.92 8.97 -16.50
CA LEU A 168 -5.60 7.72 -16.82
C LEU A 168 -7.10 7.79 -16.57
N LEU A 169 -7.54 8.44 -15.49
CA LEU A 169 -8.96 8.64 -15.20
C LEU A 169 -9.64 9.58 -16.20
N ARG A 170 -8.89 10.50 -16.81
CA ARG A 170 -9.39 11.40 -17.85
C ARG A 170 -9.48 10.72 -19.21
N ASP A 171 -8.48 9.90 -19.53
CA ASP A 171 -8.33 9.25 -20.84
C ASP A 171 -9.19 7.98 -20.98
N ASN A 172 -9.80 7.50 -19.89
CA ASN A 172 -10.68 6.32 -19.90
C ASN A 172 -12.12 6.69 -19.53
N GLU A 173 -13.05 5.82 -19.88
CA GLU A 173 -14.46 5.97 -19.51
C GLU A 173 -14.65 6.07 -18.00
N PRO A 174 -15.53 6.95 -17.51
CA PRO A 174 -15.85 7.01 -16.08
C PRO A 174 -16.30 5.65 -15.55
N ASN A 175 -15.92 5.35 -14.32
CA ASN A 175 -16.20 4.08 -13.64
C ASN A 175 -15.60 2.83 -14.32
N SER A 176 -14.53 2.98 -15.11
CA SER A 176 -13.87 1.85 -15.77
C SER A 176 -12.58 1.40 -15.08
N ILE A 177 -12.00 2.23 -14.22
CA ILE A 177 -10.72 1.96 -13.54
C ILE A 177 -10.96 1.76 -12.04
N THR A 178 -10.40 0.69 -11.47
CA THR A 178 -10.27 0.48 -10.03
C THR A 178 -8.85 0.86 -9.58
N ILE A 179 -8.72 1.56 -8.45
CA ILE A 179 -7.42 1.79 -7.80
C ILE A 179 -7.29 0.80 -6.65
N VAL A 180 -6.19 0.07 -6.61
CA VAL A 180 -5.82 -0.81 -5.50
C VAL A 180 -4.74 -0.09 -4.70
N ALA A 181 -5.08 0.40 -3.51
CA ALA A 181 -4.20 1.14 -2.62
C ALA A 181 -3.68 0.21 -1.53
N ILE A 182 -2.43 -0.20 -1.64
CA ILE A 182 -1.75 -1.12 -0.73
C ILE A 182 -0.58 -0.45 0.00
N GLY A 183 -0.42 0.86 -0.15
CA GLY A 183 0.50 1.72 0.58
C GLY A 183 -0.20 2.94 1.18
N PRO A 184 0.55 3.89 1.77
CA PRO A 184 0.01 5.17 2.24
C PRO A 184 -0.67 5.96 1.12
N MET A 185 -1.85 6.51 1.36
CA MET A 185 -2.72 7.12 0.33
C MET A 185 -2.27 8.50 -0.15
N THR A 186 -1.02 8.87 0.03
CA THR A 186 -0.50 10.21 -0.31
C THR A 186 -0.72 10.57 -1.78
N ASN A 187 -0.44 9.64 -2.71
CA ASN A 187 -0.68 9.84 -4.14
C ASN A 187 -2.16 10.12 -4.45
N LEU A 188 -3.05 9.36 -3.82
CA LEU A 188 -4.49 9.47 -4.02
C LEU A 188 -5.03 10.79 -3.48
N ALA A 189 -4.57 11.21 -2.30
CA ALA A 189 -4.97 12.48 -1.71
C ALA A 189 -4.47 13.67 -2.53
N LEU A 190 -3.26 13.61 -3.09
CA LEU A 190 -2.74 14.62 -4.02
C LEU A 190 -3.55 14.67 -5.32
N ALA A 191 -3.88 13.51 -5.90
CA ALA A 191 -4.72 13.46 -7.10
C ALA A 191 -6.11 14.07 -6.84
N ALA A 192 -6.73 13.74 -5.72
CA ALA A 192 -8.03 14.29 -5.34
C ALA A 192 -7.97 15.80 -5.04
N ALA A 193 -6.87 16.29 -4.48
CA ALA A 193 -6.68 17.72 -4.22
C ALA A 193 -6.42 18.53 -5.49
N GLU A 194 -5.73 17.95 -6.47
CA GLU A 194 -5.43 18.60 -7.75
C GLU A 194 -6.69 18.73 -8.63
N ASP A 195 -7.48 17.63 -8.76
CA ASP A 195 -8.71 17.61 -9.56
C ASP A 195 -9.69 16.55 -9.02
N ALA A 196 -10.50 16.95 -8.05
CA ALA A 196 -11.45 16.08 -7.38
C ALA A 196 -12.47 15.46 -8.35
N GLU A 197 -12.97 16.22 -9.33
CA GLU A 197 -13.97 15.74 -10.29
C GLU A 197 -13.38 14.69 -11.24
N THR A 198 -12.16 14.87 -11.73
CA THR A 198 -11.47 13.84 -12.49
C THR A 198 -11.17 12.62 -11.62
N PHE A 199 -10.73 12.82 -10.36
CA PHE A 199 -10.46 11.71 -9.44
C PHE A 199 -11.70 10.87 -9.17
N LEU A 200 -12.86 11.50 -9.05
CA LEU A 200 -14.14 10.81 -8.85
C LEU A 200 -14.61 9.97 -10.06
N LYS A 201 -13.97 10.07 -11.23
CA LYS A 201 -14.25 9.15 -12.35
C LYS A 201 -13.78 7.71 -12.07
N VAL A 202 -13.01 7.47 -11.02
CA VAL A 202 -12.66 6.13 -10.58
C VAL A 202 -13.91 5.28 -10.31
N LYS A 203 -13.87 3.98 -10.66
CA LYS A 203 -14.97 3.04 -10.35
C LYS A 203 -15.04 2.81 -8.85
N GLU A 204 -13.90 2.48 -8.25
CA GLU A 204 -13.76 2.07 -6.87
C GLU A 204 -12.30 2.19 -6.44
N ILE A 205 -12.06 2.44 -5.17
CA ILE A 205 -10.75 2.26 -4.54
C ILE A 205 -10.84 1.08 -3.58
N VAL A 206 -9.99 0.08 -3.79
CA VAL A 206 -9.83 -1.08 -2.92
C VAL A 206 -8.60 -0.84 -2.05
N VAL A 207 -8.76 -0.79 -0.73
CA VAL A 207 -7.75 -0.29 0.21
C VAL A 207 -7.34 -1.35 1.21
N VAL A 208 -6.03 -1.59 1.38
CA VAL A 208 -5.49 -2.24 2.58
C VAL A 208 -5.19 -1.16 3.61
N GLY A 209 -5.85 -1.23 4.76
CA GLY A 209 -5.57 -0.25 5.82
C GLY A 209 -6.54 -0.32 6.98
N GLY A 210 -6.09 0.17 8.12
CA GLY A 210 -6.86 0.26 9.34
C GLY A 210 -7.16 -1.06 10.01
N HIS A 211 -7.76 -0.95 11.17
CA HIS A 211 -8.32 -2.08 11.92
C HIS A 211 -9.46 -1.59 12.83
N ILE A 212 -10.34 -2.49 13.22
CA ILE A 212 -11.47 -2.19 14.11
C ILE A 212 -11.36 -3.01 15.40
N ASP A 213 -11.22 -4.32 15.28
CA ASP A 213 -11.22 -5.27 16.41
C ASP A 213 -9.87 -6.00 16.54
N GLN A 214 -8.97 -5.88 15.57
CA GLN A 214 -7.64 -6.49 15.61
C GLN A 214 -6.62 -5.60 16.35
N ALA A 215 -5.49 -6.20 16.74
CA ALA A 215 -4.38 -5.45 17.30
C ALA A 215 -3.72 -4.56 16.22
N SER A 216 -3.26 -3.39 16.66
CA SER A 216 -2.47 -2.48 15.83
C SER A 216 -1.17 -3.14 15.34
N ASN A 217 -0.75 -2.84 14.12
CA ASN A 217 0.56 -3.22 13.58
C ASN A 217 1.54 -2.03 13.46
N ALA A 218 1.07 -0.78 13.62
CA ALA A 218 1.91 0.42 13.59
C ALA A 218 2.62 0.65 14.92
N GLY A 219 3.61 -0.11 15.25
CA GLY A 219 4.43 0.11 16.45
C GLY A 219 4.68 -1.13 17.30
N TYR A 220 3.88 -2.17 17.19
CA TYR A 220 4.05 -3.38 17.97
C TYR A 220 5.34 -4.13 17.63
N GLN A 221 5.75 -4.09 16.38
CA GLN A 221 6.96 -4.77 15.90
C GLN A 221 8.27 -4.11 16.34
N SER A 222 8.24 -2.83 16.75
CA SER A 222 9.39 -2.10 17.25
C SER A 222 9.67 -2.32 18.75
N PHE A 223 8.64 -2.69 19.53
CA PHE A 223 8.75 -2.77 21.00
C PHE A 223 9.29 -4.10 21.52
N SER A 224 8.89 -5.21 20.95
CA SER A 224 9.26 -6.55 21.42
C SER A 224 10.79 -6.82 21.33
N HIS A 225 11.47 -6.19 20.36
CA HIS A 225 12.91 -6.38 20.16
C HIS A 225 13.81 -5.57 21.08
N LEU A 226 13.39 -4.36 21.49
CA LEU A 226 14.16 -3.56 22.44
C LEU A 226 14.10 -4.17 23.85
N GLN A 227 13.02 -4.86 24.20
CA GLN A 227 12.92 -5.60 25.45
C GLN A 227 13.76 -6.90 25.46
N GLN A 228 13.86 -7.60 24.33
CA GLN A 228 14.65 -8.84 24.24
C GLN A 228 16.16 -8.61 24.06
N ALA A 229 16.54 -7.48 23.44
CA ALA A 229 17.98 -7.12 23.31
C ALA A 229 18.57 -6.52 24.59
N SER A 230 17.75 -6.12 25.54
CA SER A 230 18.17 -5.63 26.84
C SER A 230 17.53 -6.51 27.93
N ASN A 231 18.29 -7.37 28.55
CA ASN A 231 17.94 -8.00 29.85
C ASN A 231 17.88 -6.92 30.95
N ILE A 232 17.07 -5.86 30.79
CA ILE A 232 17.06 -4.73 31.71
C ILE A 232 15.63 -4.52 32.20
N ASP A 233 15.43 -4.79 33.49
CA ASP A 233 14.23 -4.53 34.28
C ASP A 233 13.98 -3.03 34.57
N GLU A 234 14.59 -2.10 33.86
CA GLU A 234 14.41 -0.66 34.10
C GLU A 234 13.45 0.01 33.12
N PRO A 235 12.65 0.98 33.59
CA PRO A 235 11.68 1.67 32.73
C PRO A 235 12.37 2.46 31.60
N PRO A 236 11.81 2.47 30.40
CA PRO A 236 12.46 2.89 29.16
C PRO A 236 12.94 4.35 29.11
N PHE A 237 12.46 5.21 30.02
CA PHE A 237 12.80 6.65 30.03
C PHE A 237 14.27 6.98 30.40
N ARG A 238 14.95 6.12 31.14
CA ARG A 238 16.35 6.35 31.53
C ARG A 238 17.35 6.00 30.41
N LEU A 239 17.02 4.98 29.62
CA LEU A 239 17.86 4.53 28.50
C LEU A 239 17.92 5.53 27.33
N ILE A 240 16.87 6.35 27.15
CA ILE A 240 16.80 7.34 26.06
C ILE A 240 17.87 8.42 26.16
N LYS A 241 18.26 8.84 27.39
CA LYS A 241 19.27 9.88 27.58
C LYS A 241 20.71 9.43 27.32
N GLN A 242 20.97 8.12 27.35
CA GLN A 242 22.31 7.53 27.24
C GLN A 242 22.55 6.82 25.91
N ALA A 243 21.53 6.72 25.02
CA ALA A 243 21.64 6.04 23.74
C ALA A 243 22.51 6.83 22.75
N PRO A 244 23.31 6.14 21.90
CA PRO A 244 24.04 6.76 20.78
C PRO A 244 23.11 7.53 19.83
N GLY A 245 23.63 8.53 19.09
CA GLY A 245 22.88 9.43 18.23
C GLY A 245 21.80 8.76 17.35
N PRO A 246 22.13 7.71 16.57
CA PRO A 246 21.15 7.03 15.72
C PRO A 246 20.00 6.38 16.50
N ILE A 247 20.29 5.81 17.68
CA ILE A 247 19.27 5.22 18.57
C ILE A 247 18.42 6.32 19.23
N ARG A 248 19.01 7.48 19.52
CA ARG A 248 18.28 8.64 20.09
C ARG A 248 17.29 9.22 19.09
N ASP A 249 17.62 9.24 17.80
CA ASP A 249 16.74 9.74 16.75
C ASP A 249 15.61 8.74 16.44
N LEU A 250 15.89 7.44 16.45
CA LEU A 250 14.87 6.39 16.46
C LEU A 250 13.92 6.48 17.67
N LEU A 251 14.43 6.88 18.83
CA LEU A 251 13.63 7.07 20.05
C LEU A 251 12.84 8.38 20.06
N LYS A 252 13.21 9.39 19.27
CA LYS A 252 12.38 10.60 19.05
C LYS A 252 11.15 10.28 18.18
N ILE A 253 11.29 9.39 17.21
CA ILE A 253 10.17 8.82 16.43
C ILE A 253 9.19 8.07 17.35
N ARG A 254 9.65 7.51 18.46
CA ARG A 254 8.89 6.80 19.48
C ARG A 254 7.72 7.60 20.10
N ASN A 255 7.81 8.92 20.15
CA ASN A 255 6.73 9.77 20.70
C ASN A 255 5.54 9.95 19.75
N GLN A 256 5.62 9.45 18.52
CA GLN A 256 4.60 9.60 17.49
C GLN A 256 3.84 8.30 17.18
N MET A 257 4.39 7.13 17.50
CA MET A 257 3.72 5.85 17.27
C MET A 257 2.56 5.66 18.24
N THR A 258 1.41 5.21 17.71
CA THR A 258 0.24 4.91 18.52
C THR A 258 -0.03 3.40 18.58
N PRO A 259 -0.52 2.87 19.72
CA PRO A 259 -0.82 1.45 19.86
C PRO A 259 -2.14 1.03 19.17
N VAL A 260 -2.77 1.93 18.42
CA VAL A 260 -4.14 1.81 17.92
C VAL A 260 -4.25 2.11 16.43
N ALA A 261 -3.14 2.03 15.67
CA ALA A 261 -3.16 2.32 14.26
C ALA A 261 -2.61 1.15 13.43
N GLU A 262 -3.10 1.04 12.20
CA GLU A 262 -2.51 0.22 11.15
C GLU A 262 -1.45 1.04 10.42
N PHE A 263 -0.44 0.36 9.87
CA PHE A 263 0.79 0.96 9.37
C PHE A 263 0.56 1.97 8.23
N ASN A 264 -0.15 1.60 7.15
CA ASN A 264 -0.37 2.47 5.99
C ASN A 264 -1.21 3.70 6.36
N THR A 265 -2.24 3.49 7.19
CA THR A 265 -3.07 4.58 7.72
C THR A 265 -2.27 5.53 8.61
N PHE A 266 -1.35 5.00 9.42
CA PHE A 266 -0.51 5.82 10.30
C PHE A 266 0.56 6.57 9.53
N ALA A 267 1.11 5.99 8.47
CA ALA A 267 2.17 6.59 7.66
C ALA A 267 1.73 7.91 6.99
N ASP A 268 0.43 8.02 6.62
CA ASP A 268 -0.18 9.30 6.23
C ASP A 268 -1.66 9.34 6.64
N SER A 269 -1.91 9.64 7.90
CA SER A 269 -3.26 9.69 8.47
C SER A 269 -4.12 10.80 7.86
N VAL A 270 -3.50 11.91 7.47
CA VAL A 270 -4.15 13.04 6.83
C VAL A 270 -4.59 12.68 5.41
N ALA A 271 -3.74 11.99 4.63
CA ALA A 271 -4.11 11.52 3.31
C ALA A 271 -5.28 10.52 3.35
N ALA A 272 -5.21 9.52 4.25
CA ALA A 272 -6.29 8.56 4.43
C ALA A 272 -7.62 9.24 4.80
N ALA A 273 -7.61 10.16 5.79
CA ALA A 273 -8.80 10.89 6.20
C ALA A 273 -9.39 11.74 5.06
N ARG A 274 -8.54 12.40 4.26
CA ARG A 274 -8.97 13.21 3.11
C ARG A 274 -9.61 12.37 2.02
N VAL A 275 -9.01 11.24 1.66
CA VAL A 275 -9.56 10.32 0.64
C VAL A 275 -10.90 9.74 1.12
N TYR A 276 -10.99 9.34 2.39
CA TYR A 276 -12.22 8.81 2.97
C TYR A 276 -13.34 9.85 3.04
N ALA A 277 -13.01 11.11 3.25
CA ALA A 277 -14.00 12.20 3.26
C ALA A 277 -14.79 12.31 1.95
N LEU A 278 -14.20 11.95 0.80
CA LEU A 278 -14.89 11.93 -0.51
C LEU A 278 -16.01 10.89 -0.60
N THR A 279 -16.12 9.97 0.36
CA THR A 279 -17.24 9.03 0.46
C THR A 279 -18.45 9.65 1.16
N SER A 280 -18.25 10.76 1.88
CA SER A 280 -19.31 11.51 2.56
C SER A 280 -20.21 12.27 1.57
N PRO A 281 -21.51 12.41 1.86
CA PRO A 281 -22.36 13.36 1.15
C PRO A 281 -21.90 14.83 1.26
N LYS A 282 -21.15 15.14 2.33
CA LYS A 282 -20.58 16.47 2.62
C LYS A 282 -19.13 16.32 3.08
N PRO A 283 -18.15 16.19 2.16
CA PRO A 283 -16.76 15.88 2.50
C PRO A 283 -16.14 16.80 3.55
N HIS A 284 -16.46 18.09 3.54
CA HIS A 284 -15.94 19.08 4.51
C HIS A 284 -16.25 18.74 5.97
N THR A 285 -17.31 17.95 6.25
CA THR A 285 -17.69 17.56 7.62
C THR A 285 -16.83 16.47 8.22
N THR A 286 -16.11 15.72 7.39
CA THR A 286 -15.27 14.59 7.82
C THR A 286 -13.80 14.75 7.44
N MET A 287 -13.46 15.86 6.79
CA MET A 287 -12.06 16.18 6.48
C MET A 287 -11.28 16.45 7.78
N PRO A 288 -10.00 16.06 7.82
CA PRO A 288 -9.15 16.35 8.96
C PRO A 288 -8.95 17.86 9.12
N VAL A 289 -8.78 18.29 10.37
CA VAL A 289 -8.36 19.66 10.66
C VAL A 289 -6.95 19.84 10.07
N VAL A 290 -6.76 20.92 9.33
CA VAL A 290 -5.44 21.28 8.80
C VAL A 290 -4.51 21.57 9.96
N PRO A 291 -3.34 20.93 10.06
CA PRO A 291 -2.37 21.29 11.10
C PRO A 291 -2.02 22.77 11.06
N PRO A 292 -1.85 23.43 12.20
CA PRO A 292 -1.58 24.87 12.24
C PRO A 292 -0.31 25.28 11.50
N THR A 293 0.67 24.39 11.39
CA THR A 293 1.89 24.62 10.60
C THR A 293 2.34 23.29 10.01
N PRO A 294 2.10 23.05 8.71
CA PRO A 294 2.63 21.86 8.04
C PRO A 294 4.15 21.82 8.12
N LEU A 295 4.71 20.61 8.29
CA LEU A 295 6.17 20.41 8.39
C LEU A 295 6.92 21.08 7.24
N GLY A 296 7.96 21.85 7.58
CA GLY A 296 8.82 22.55 6.62
C GLY A 296 8.30 23.92 6.19
N GLN A 297 7.15 24.40 6.68
CA GLN A 297 6.66 25.76 6.43
C GLN A 297 6.99 26.72 7.58
N LYS A 298 7.11 28.02 7.25
CA LYS A 298 7.28 29.06 8.27
C LYS A 298 5.98 29.22 9.06
N GLU A 299 6.11 29.45 10.35
CA GLU A 299 4.97 29.75 11.22
C GLU A 299 4.14 30.92 10.65
N GLY A 300 2.82 30.71 10.55
CA GLY A 300 1.90 31.70 9.96
C GLY A 300 1.77 31.67 8.44
N ALA A 301 2.46 30.77 7.74
CA ALA A 301 2.24 30.56 6.30
C ALA A 301 0.86 29.94 6.04
N PRO A 302 0.17 30.30 4.94
CA PRO A 302 -1.06 29.63 4.56
C PRO A 302 -0.80 28.15 4.30
N PRO A 303 -1.77 27.24 4.60
CA PRO A 303 -1.61 25.84 4.32
C PRO A 303 -1.41 25.60 2.82
N PRO A 304 -0.64 24.57 2.44
CA PRO A 304 -0.48 24.19 1.04
C PRO A 304 -1.82 23.96 0.35
N SER A 305 -1.90 24.25 -0.94
CA SER A 305 -3.14 24.10 -1.74
C SER A 305 -3.72 22.69 -1.66
N PHE A 306 -2.87 21.67 -1.59
CA PHE A 306 -3.31 20.27 -1.48
C PHE A 306 -3.97 19.92 -0.11
N LEU A 307 -3.92 20.80 0.88
CA LEU A 307 -4.66 20.68 2.13
C LEU A 307 -5.96 21.49 2.15
N SER A 308 -6.30 22.21 1.08
CA SER A 308 -7.56 22.96 0.96
C SER A 308 -8.78 22.03 1.00
N SER A 309 -9.94 22.58 1.38
CA SER A 309 -11.19 21.84 1.36
C SER A 309 -11.60 21.45 -0.07
N TYR A 310 -12.26 20.32 -0.20
CA TYR A 310 -12.90 19.96 -1.45
C TYR A 310 -14.09 20.88 -1.78
N PRO A 311 -14.46 21.00 -3.06
CA PRO A 311 -15.69 21.71 -3.44
C PRO A 311 -16.93 21.09 -2.76
N ASP A 312 -17.91 21.94 -2.40
CA ASP A 312 -19.14 21.47 -1.75
C ASP A 312 -20.06 20.65 -2.66
N ASN A 313 -20.01 20.90 -3.98
CA ASN A 313 -20.85 20.28 -4.98
C ASN A 313 -20.04 19.34 -5.87
N LEU A 314 -19.71 18.16 -5.36
CA LEU A 314 -19.07 17.11 -6.14
C LEU A 314 -20.11 16.30 -6.94
N SER A 315 -19.74 15.88 -8.16
CA SER A 315 -20.65 15.17 -9.09
C SER A 315 -21.13 13.83 -8.56
N LYS A 316 -20.29 13.14 -7.76
CA LYS A 316 -20.63 11.88 -7.09
C LYS A 316 -19.78 11.67 -5.84
N ARG A 317 -20.16 10.69 -5.03
CA ARG A 317 -19.35 10.20 -3.91
C ARG A 317 -18.36 9.16 -4.41
N LEU A 318 -17.20 9.12 -3.77
CA LEU A 318 -16.20 8.07 -3.97
C LEU A 318 -16.71 6.72 -3.41
N THR A 319 -16.47 5.64 -4.12
CA THR A 319 -16.67 4.28 -3.61
C THR A 319 -15.35 3.72 -3.13
N ILE A 320 -15.31 3.30 -1.85
CA ILE A 320 -14.13 2.66 -1.25
C ILE A 320 -14.55 1.33 -0.64
N THR A 321 -13.83 0.25 -0.97
CA THR A 321 -13.92 -1.04 -0.32
C THR A 321 -12.65 -1.29 0.49
N LEU A 322 -12.80 -1.30 1.80
CA LEU A 322 -11.73 -1.40 2.78
C LEU A 322 -11.47 -2.86 3.15
N PHE A 323 -10.20 -3.24 3.16
CA PHE A 323 -9.67 -4.51 3.65
C PHE A 323 -8.83 -4.26 4.91
N PRO A 324 -9.46 -4.16 6.09
CA PRO A 324 -8.75 -3.91 7.34
C PRO A 324 -7.99 -5.16 7.82
N LEU A 325 -7.11 -4.99 8.81
CA LEU A 325 -6.41 -6.11 9.44
C LEU A 325 -7.37 -7.20 9.94
N ASP A 326 -8.60 -6.84 10.32
CA ASP A 326 -9.66 -7.75 10.77
C ASP A 326 -9.96 -8.89 9.79
N ILE A 327 -9.73 -8.68 8.51
CA ILE A 327 -9.86 -9.71 7.47
C ILE A 327 -8.51 -10.17 6.94
N THR A 328 -7.55 -9.26 6.72
CA THR A 328 -6.30 -9.61 6.04
C THR A 328 -5.38 -10.48 6.91
N GLU A 329 -5.35 -10.30 8.24
CA GLU A 329 -4.60 -11.12 9.21
C GLU A 329 -4.94 -12.61 9.15
N LYS A 330 -6.13 -12.96 8.66
CA LYS A 330 -6.62 -14.34 8.58
C LYS A 330 -6.03 -15.12 7.39
N HIS A 331 -5.40 -14.43 6.44
CA HIS A 331 -4.86 -15.03 5.21
C HIS A 331 -3.36 -15.18 5.36
N VAL A 332 -2.92 -16.37 5.73
CA VAL A 332 -1.53 -16.67 6.05
C VAL A 332 -0.96 -17.64 5.01
N LEU A 333 0.22 -17.35 4.50
CA LEU A 333 1.05 -18.30 3.76
C LEU A 333 2.12 -18.81 4.71
N THR A 334 2.02 -20.07 5.12
CA THR A 334 2.97 -20.68 6.02
C THR A 334 4.30 -21.02 5.32
N ARG A 335 5.38 -21.07 6.10
CA ARG A 335 6.70 -21.45 5.61
C ARG A 335 6.69 -22.85 4.99
N GLY A 336 6.05 -23.81 5.66
CA GLY A 336 5.96 -25.18 5.18
C GLY A 336 5.23 -25.29 3.83
N GLU A 337 4.11 -24.58 3.65
CA GLU A 337 3.39 -24.53 2.37
C GLU A 337 4.22 -23.86 1.27
N PHE A 338 4.88 -22.77 1.58
CA PHE A 338 5.73 -22.03 0.65
C PHE A 338 6.93 -22.88 0.20
N GLU A 339 7.71 -23.42 1.14
CA GLU A 339 8.88 -24.26 0.84
C GLU A 339 8.48 -25.50 0.03
N ALA A 340 7.43 -26.21 0.44
CA ALA A 340 6.95 -27.41 -0.24
C ALA A 340 6.53 -27.12 -1.70
N PHE A 341 5.84 -26.00 -1.93
CA PHE A 341 5.39 -25.60 -3.27
C PHE A 341 6.56 -25.18 -4.17
N LEU A 342 7.53 -24.44 -3.63
CA LEU A 342 8.65 -23.90 -4.42
C LEU A 342 9.76 -24.91 -4.72
N GLN A 343 9.88 -25.99 -3.98
CA GLN A 343 10.94 -27.00 -4.18
C GLN A 343 11.11 -27.46 -5.64
N PRO A 344 10.06 -27.84 -6.38
CA PRO A 344 10.20 -28.23 -7.79
C PRO A 344 10.69 -27.10 -8.69
N GLN A 345 10.27 -25.86 -8.42
CA GLN A 345 10.65 -24.68 -9.20
C GLN A 345 12.13 -24.32 -8.95
N LEU A 346 12.57 -24.40 -7.69
CA LEU A 346 13.97 -24.21 -7.31
C LEU A 346 14.88 -25.29 -7.91
N ALA A 347 14.46 -26.56 -7.89
CA ALA A 347 15.18 -27.66 -8.53
C ALA A 347 15.31 -27.46 -10.05
N ALA A 348 14.28 -26.85 -10.67
CA ALA A 348 14.30 -26.50 -12.09
C ALA A 348 15.06 -25.18 -12.37
N LYS A 349 15.58 -24.49 -11.34
CA LYS A 349 16.32 -23.23 -11.44
C LYS A 349 15.50 -22.06 -11.99
N SER A 350 14.23 -21.96 -11.61
CA SER A 350 13.39 -20.79 -11.93
C SER A 350 14.01 -19.52 -11.31
N PRO A 351 14.35 -18.50 -12.11
CA PRO A 351 14.94 -17.26 -11.59
C PRO A 351 14.02 -16.51 -10.63
N LEU A 352 12.72 -16.54 -10.90
CA LEU A 352 11.72 -15.90 -10.04
C LEU A 352 11.56 -16.66 -8.71
N ALA A 353 11.51 -17.99 -8.75
CA ALA A 353 11.43 -18.81 -7.54
C ALA A 353 12.66 -18.62 -6.64
N GLU A 354 13.85 -18.56 -7.22
CA GLU A 354 15.09 -18.29 -6.47
C GLU A 354 15.07 -16.89 -5.81
N TRP A 355 14.59 -15.87 -6.55
CA TRP A 355 14.50 -14.51 -6.03
C TRP A 355 13.47 -14.38 -4.90
N VAL A 356 12.26 -14.89 -5.13
CA VAL A 356 11.18 -14.86 -4.14
C VAL A 356 11.53 -15.67 -2.90
N SER A 357 12.13 -16.87 -3.08
CA SER A 357 12.58 -17.71 -1.96
C SER A 357 13.58 -17.01 -1.06
N ALA A 358 14.50 -16.22 -1.60
CA ALA A 358 15.53 -15.57 -0.82
C ALA A 358 14.96 -14.53 0.17
N PHE A 359 14.08 -13.63 -0.27
CA PHE A 359 13.49 -12.65 0.64
C PHE A 359 12.38 -13.23 1.53
N MET A 360 11.64 -14.25 1.04
CA MET A 360 10.63 -14.92 1.85
C MET A 360 11.25 -15.70 3.01
N ASN A 361 12.34 -16.44 2.77
CA ASN A 361 13.04 -17.15 3.83
C ASN A 361 13.58 -16.19 4.90
N ALA A 362 14.18 -15.08 4.49
CA ALA A 362 14.62 -14.05 5.43
C ALA A 362 13.46 -13.44 6.23
N THR A 363 12.26 -13.35 5.63
CA THR A 363 11.05 -12.89 6.31
C THR A 363 10.56 -13.93 7.32
N PHE A 364 10.49 -15.21 6.94
CA PHE A 364 10.11 -16.30 7.85
C PHE A 364 11.07 -16.41 9.04
N GLU A 365 12.38 -16.34 8.81
CA GLU A 365 13.39 -16.36 9.89
C GLU A 365 13.18 -15.23 10.90
N LYS A 366 12.76 -14.07 10.42
CA LYS A 366 12.45 -12.96 11.33
C LYS A 366 11.15 -13.18 12.09
N VAL A 367 10.11 -13.66 11.45
CA VAL A 367 8.85 -13.98 12.15
C VAL A 367 9.11 -15.07 13.17
N GLU A 368 9.87 -16.11 12.83
CA GLU A 368 10.32 -17.17 13.75
C GLU A 368 11.08 -16.60 14.96
N SER A 369 12.01 -15.66 14.72
CA SER A 369 12.74 -15.00 15.81
C SER A 369 11.85 -14.19 16.77
N LEU A 370 10.67 -13.76 16.30
CA LEU A 370 9.68 -13.01 17.07
C LEU A 370 8.69 -13.90 17.82
N HIS A 371 8.49 -15.10 17.30
CA HIS A 371 7.51 -16.07 17.78
C HIS A 371 8.18 -17.44 17.97
N PRO A 372 9.12 -17.55 18.91
CA PRO A 372 9.87 -18.80 19.14
C PRO A 372 8.98 -19.96 19.63
N GLU A 373 7.76 -19.64 20.07
CA GLU A 373 6.74 -20.62 20.48
C GLU A 373 6.04 -21.29 19.29
N VAL A 374 6.14 -20.71 18.09
CA VAL A 374 5.53 -21.24 16.85
C VAL A 374 6.51 -22.20 16.17
N SER A 375 6.03 -23.38 15.75
CA SER A 375 6.89 -24.28 14.99
C SER A 375 7.34 -23.66 13.66
N ARG A 376 8.57 -23.94 13.24
CA ARG A 376 9.19 -23.39 12.02
C ARG A 376 8.28 -23.43 10.79
N ASP A 377 7.61 -24.56 10.57
CA ASP A 377 6.76 -24.76 9.39
C ASP A 377 5.41 -24.01 9.50
N ALA A 378 4.96 -23.70 10.71
CA ALA A 378 3.73 -22.96 10.98
C ALA A 378 3.94 -21.44 11.01
N VAL A 379 5.20 -20.97 11.08
CA VAL A 379 5.50 -19.55 10.88
C VAL A 379 5.01 -19.12 9.51
N GLY A 380 4.36 -17.96 9.41
CA GLY A 380 3.75 -17.53 8.14
C GLY A 380 3.80 -16.03 7.91
N LEU A 381 3.71 -15.67 6.63
CA LEU A 381 3.50 -14.30 6.17
C LEU A 381 1.99 -14.07 6.00
N ARG A 382 1.51 -12.97 6.53
CA ARG A 382 0.14 -12.51 6.28
C ARG A 382 0.09 -11.85 4.91
N LEU A 383 -0.91 -12.26 4.12
CA LEU A 383 -1.09 -11.81 2.73
C LEU A 383 -2.04 -10.61 2.68
N HIS A 384 -1.63 -9.48 3.31
CA HIS A 384 -2.47 -8.28 3.39
C HIS A 384 -2.80 -7.76 1.98
N ASP A 385 -1.79 -7.39 1.24
CA ASP A 385 -1.91 -6.74 -0.06
C ASP A 385 -2.42 -7.67 -1.17
N PRO A 386 -1.93 -8.93 -1.26
CA PRO A 386 -2.42 -9.85 -2.27
C PRO A 386 -3.93 -10.13 -2.20
N LEU A 387 -4.53 -10.00 -1.00
CA LEU A 387 -5.97 -10.23 -0.82
C LEU A 387 -6.83 -9.26 -1.63
N THR A 388 -6.39 -8.00 -1.76
CA THR A 388 -7.09 -6.99 -2.56
C THR A 388 -7.02 -7.26 -4.05
N ILE A 389 -5.91 -7.82 -4.51
CA ILE A 389 -5.78 -8.27 -5.90
C ILE A 389 -6.69 -9.46 -6.17
N TRP A 390 -6.75 -10.43 -5.25
CA TRP A 390 -7.70 -11.54 -5.39
C TRP A 390 -9.15 -11.06 -5.46
N TYR A 391 -9.54 -10.10 -4.63
CA TYR A 391 -10.84 -9.47 -4.74
C TYR A 391 -11.07 -8.84 -6.13
N CYS A 392 -10.10 -8.14 -6.67
CA CYS A 392 -10.21 -7.54 -8.00
C CYS A 392 -10.32 -8.57 -9.14
N MET A 393 -9.79 -9.79 -8.94
CA MET A 393 -9.88 -10.90 -9.91
C MET A 393 -11.22 -11.65 -9.83
N ASP A 394 -11.91 -11.62 -8.68
CA ASP A 394 -13.03 -12.51 -8.35
C ASP A 394 -14.11 -11.79 -7.51
N ASP A 395 -14.38 -10.50 -7.79
CA ASP A 395 -15.31 -9.66 -7.02
C ASP A 395 -16.79 -10.13 -7.12
N ASP A 396 -17.13 -10.86 -8.17
CA ASP A 396 -18.46 -11.46 -8.36
C ASP A 396 -18.70 -12.70 -7.46
N ASN A 397 -17.70 -13.20 -6.76
CA ASN A 397 -17.83 -14.37 -5.92
C ASN A 397 -18.71 -14.06 -4.69
N PRO A 398 -19.84 -14.77 -4.51
CA PRO A 398 -20.79 -14.49 -3.43
C PRO A 398 -20.26 -14.79 -2.03
N LYS A 399 -19.08 -15.39 -1.92
CA LYS A 399 -18.41 -15.62 -0.64
C LYS A 399 -17.72 -14.36 -0.10
N TRP A 400 -17.46 -13.36 -0.91
CA TRP A 400 -17.06 -12.05 -0.39
C TRP A 400 -18.21 -11.47 0.44
N LYS A 401 -17.91 -11.04 1.66
CA LYS A 401 -18.89 -10.41 2.56
C LYS A 401 -18.47 -8.98 2.79
N ILE A 402 -19.28 -8.07 2.31
CA ILE A 402 -19.06 -6.63 2.40
C ILE A 402 -20.15 -6.01 3.27
N ILE A 403 -19.76 -5.23 4.27
CA ILE A 403 -20.65 -4.33 5.00
C ILE A 403 -20.57 -2.97 4.29
N GLU A 404 -21.71 -2.46 3.87
CA GLU A 404 -21.75 -1.24 3.05
C GLU A 404 -22.06 -0.01 3.89
N GLY A 405 -21.47 1.12 3.49
CA GLY A 405 -21.85 2.45 3.95
C GLY A 405 -21.51 2.76 5.42
N GLU A 406 -20.49 2.12 6.01
CA GLU A 406 -20.05 2.41 7.36
C GLU A 406 -19.41 3.81 7.47
N ASP A 407 -19.72 4.54 8.56
CA ASP A 407 -19.01 5.77 8.88
C ASP A 407 -17.73 5.43 9.64
N LEU A 408 -16.68 5.21 8.87
CA LEU A 408 -15.32 5.05 9.37
C LEU A 408 -14.55 6.35 9.20
N ARG A 409 -13.92 6.83 10.25
CA ARG A 409 -13.10 8.05 10.26
C ARG A 409 -11.72 7.75 10.79
N VAL A 410 -10.73 8.49 10.28
CA VAL A 410 -9.34 8.39 10.74
C VAL A 410 -9.04 9.51 11.71
N GLU A 411 -8.57 9.18 12.90
CA GLU A 411 -8.06 10.18 13.84
C GLU A 411 -6.69 10.70 13.36
N THR A 412 -6.58 12.01 13.16
CA THR A 412 -5.37 12.61 12.57
C THR A 412 -4.56 13.47 13.53
N ALA A 413 -5.18 13.92 14.65
CA ALA A 413 -4.57 14.88 15.58
C ALA A 413 -4.33 14.33 16.98
N GLY A 414 -4.83 13.14 17.29
CA GLY A 414 -4.75 12.56 18.63
C GLY A 414 -3.33 12.15 18.99
N GLN A 415 -2.78 12.68 20.07
CA GLN A 415 -1.43 12.35 20.56
C GLN A 415 -1.17 10.85 20.73
N ARG A 416 -2.21 10.06 21.05
CA ARG A 416 -2.13 8.62 21.31
C ARG A 416 -3.01 7.79 20.39
N THR A 417 -3.80 8.44 19.54
CA THR A 417 -4.85 7.81 18.74
C THR A 417 -4.73 8.14 17.24
N ARG A 418 -3.67 8.85 16.84
CA ARG A 418 -3.42 9.17 15.43
C ARG A 418 -3.38 7.88 14.59
N GLY A 419 -4.07 7.87 13.47
CA GLY A 419 -4.23 6.70 12.60
C GLY A 419 -5.29 5.69 13.06
N MET A 420 -5.91 5.90 14.24
CA MET A 420 -6.98 5.04 14.74
C MET A 420 -8.23 5.18 13.86
N PHE A 421 -8.88 4.07 13.57
CA PHE A 421 -10.21 4.07 12.99
C PHE A 421 -11.26 4.30 14.07
N VAL A 422 -12.04 5.35 13.87
CA VAL A 422 -13.18 5.70 14.71
C VAL A 422 -14.46 5.28 13.99
N THR A 423 -15.22 4.37 14.60
CA THR A 423 -16.50 3.89 14.09
C THR A 423 -17.57 3.92 15.17
N ASP A 424 -18.84 4.09 14.77
CA ASP A 424 -19.96 4.02 15.70
C ASP A 424 -20.30 2.54 16.01
N ARG A 425 -19.80 2.05 17.15
CA ARG A 425 -20.09 0.70 17.63
C ARG A 425 -21.53 0.53 18.15
N GLY A 426 -22.30 1.63 18.23
CA GLY A 426 -23.70 1.59 18.68
C GLY A 426 -24.70 1.06 17.64
N ASN A 427 -24.25 0.62 16.45
CA ASN A 427 -25.07 0.10 15.35
C ASN A 427 -26.28 1.00 15.00
N ARG A 428 -26.16 2.29 15.18
CA ARG A 428 -27.22 3.23 14.84
C ARG A 428 -27.47 3.21 13.34
N LYS A 429 -28.68 2.80 12.93
CA LYS A 429 -29.08 2.83 11.54
C LYS A 429 -29.11 4.29 11.06
N ARG A 430 -28.20 4.61 10.16
CA ARG A 430 -28.10 5.93 9.56
C ARG A 430 -29.04 5.98 8.36
N LYS A 431 -29.91 7.00 8.33
CA LYS A 431 -30.77 7.25 7.17
C LYS A 431 -30.17 8.42 6.39
N ASP A 432 -29.89 8.22 5.11
CA ASP A 432 -29.39 9.28 4.21
C ASP A 432 -30.35 10.49 4.09
N ASN A 433 -31.59 10.35 4.57
CA ASN A 433 -32.67 11.33 4.45
C ASN A 433 -32.94 12.18 5.70
N TYR A 434 -32.07 12.16 6.73
CA TYR A 434 -32.22 13.14 7.78
C TYR A 434 -31.80 14.50 7.24
N GLY A 435 -32.82 15.38 7.08
CA GLY A 435 -32.61 16.77 6.74
C GLY A 435 -31.57 17.40 7.65
N SER A 436 -30.99 18.48 7.18
CA SER A 436 -29.88 19.24 7.73
C SER A 436 -30.07 19.82 9.16
N SER A 437 -30.81 19.16 10.04
CA SER A 437 -30.87 19.56 11.45
C SER A 437 -29.58 19.13 12.15
N GLU A 438 -28.61 20.01 12.17
CA GLU A 438 -27.44 19.88 13.03
C GLU A 438 -27.94 19.83 14.49
N ALA A 439 -27.69 18.71 15.15
CA ALA A 439 -27.88 18.66 16.59
C ALA A 439 -26.87 19.59 17.25
N SER A 440 -27.31 20.48 18.13
CA SER A 440 -26.42 21.36 18.86
C SER A 440 -25.30 20.59 19.53
N GLY A 441 -24.04 20.94 19.21
CA GLY A 441 -22.85 20.23 19.71
C GLY A 441 -22.36 19.06 18.88
N ASP A 442 -23.07 18.64 17.83
CA ASP A 442 -22.60 17.59 16.89
C ASP A 442 -21.87 18.20 15.70
N THR A 443 -20.79 18.93 15.96
CA THR A 443 -20.01 19.66 14.93
C THR A 443 -19.47 18.78 13.81
N ASN A 444 -19.33 17.47 14.06
CA ASN A 444 -18.81 16.51 13.11
C ASN A 444 -19.86 15.52 12.59
N SER A 445 -21.14 15.77 12.87
CA SER A 445 -22.27 14.90 12.50
C SER A 445 -22.12 13.43 12.92
N SER A 446 -21.37 13.18 14.00
CA SER A 446 -21.16 11.83 14.53
C SER A 446 -22.42 11.25 15.17
N LEU A 447 -23.29 12.09 15.74
CA LEU A 447 -24.54 11.67 16.38
C LEU A 447 -25.66 11.45 15.36
N THR A 448 -25.81 12.36 14.39
CA THR A 448 -26.87 12.29 13.40
C THR A 448 -26.54 11.35 12.26
N GLY A 449 -25.25 11.16 11.97
CA GLY A 449 -24.75 10.27 10.90
C GLY A 449 -25.15 10.66 9.48
N GLY A 450 -25.83 11.80 9.30
CA GLY A 450 -26.32 12.26 8.00
C GLY A 450 -25.21 12.68 7.04
N THR A 451 -24.06 13.07 7.58
CA THR A 451 -22.93 13.63 6.81
C THR A 451 -21.61 12.86 7.00
N GLY A 452 -21.62 11.71 7.68
CA GLY A 452 -20.45 10.89 7.89
C GLY A 452 -19.95 10.22 6.61
N ASN A 453 -18.79 9.59 6.69
CA ASN A 453 -18.24 8.77 5.60
C ASN A 453 -19.16 7.58 5.27
N ARG A 454 -18.96 7.00 4.09
CA ARG A 454 -19.72 5.83 3.59
C ARG A 454 -18.74 4.86 2.94
N LEU A 455 -17.96 4.14 3.78
CA LEU A 455 -17.04 3.12 3.32
C LEU A 455 -17.71 1.75 3.30
N ASN A 456 -17.33 0.92 2.34
CA ASN A 456 -17.64 -0.50 2.35
C ASN A 456 -16.49 -1.23 3.03
N ARG A 457 -16.77 -2.22 3.84
CA ARG A 457 -15.77 -2.99 4.58
C ARG A 457 -15.88 -4.47 4.30
N CYS A 458 -14.79 -5.08 3.86
CA CYS A 458 -14.69 -6.53 3.71
C CYS A 458 -14.58 -7.21 5.08
N VAL A 459 -15.46 -8.19 5.33
CA VAL A 459 -15.52 -8.97 6.57
C VAL A 459 -15.44 -10.48 6.34
N GLY A 460 -15.47 -10.92 5.08
CA GLY A 460 -15.33 -12.33 4.71
C GLY A 460 -14.81 -12.50 3.30
N SER A 461 -14.05 -13.58 3.07
CA SER A 461 -13.41 -13.95 1.81
C SER A 461 -13.87 -15.33 1.33
N PRO A 462 -13.57 -15.72 0.07
CA PRO A 462 -13.89 -17.05 -0.45
C PRO A 462 -13.23 -18.21 0.30
N GLY A 463 -12.09 -17.97 0.99
CA GLY A 463 -11.45 -18.98 1.85
C GLY A 463 -10.07 -18.55 2.32
N GLN A 464 -9.88 -18.60 3.62
CA GLN A 464 -8.60 -18.24 4.24
C GLN A 464 -7.52 -19.25 3.91
N ASP A 465 -7.84 -20.56 4.01
CA ASP A 465 -6.90 -21.66 3.86
C ASP A 465 -6.50 -21.95 2.41
N VAL A 466 -7.24 -21.42 1.42
CA VAL A 466 -6.97 -21.68 0.01
C VAL A 466 -6.16 -20.57 -0.66
N PHE A 467 -6.12 -19.39 -0.07
CA PHE A 467 -5.56 -18.21 -0.74
C PHE A 467 -4.05 -18.31 -0.97
N GLY A 468 -3.28 -18.78 0.04
CA GLY A 468 -1.83 -18.98 -0.12
C GLY A 468 -1.49 -19.91 -1.29
N GLN A 469 -2.19 -21.03 -1.39
CA GLN A 469 -2.02 -21.99 -2.49
C GLN A 469 -2.46 -21.43 -3.85
N LEU A 470 -3.54 -20.64 -3.87
CA LEU A 470 -4.00 -19.97 -5.08
C LEU A 470 -2.92 -19.00 -5.60
N LEU A 471 -2.37 -18.15 -4.72
CA LEU A 471 -1.30 -17.21 -5.06
C LEU A 471 -0.09 -17.94 -5.66
N LEU A 472 0.41 -18.99 -4.98
CA LEU A 472 1.56 -19.74 -5.44
C LEU A 472 1.31 -20.42 -6.80
N LYS A 473 0.12 -21.01 -6.99
CA LYS A 473 -0.27 -21.63 -8.26
C LYS A 473 -0.35 -20.60 -9.40
N ARG A 474 -0.90 -19.43 -9.13
CA ARG A 474 -1.01 -18.37 -10.15
C ARG A 474 0.36 -17.86 -10.58
N VAL A 475 1.27 -17.65 -9.63
CA VAL A 475 2.60 -17.08 -9.92
C VAL A 475 3.57 -18.10 -10.50
N PHE A 476 3.59 -19.32 -9.97
CA PHE A 476 4.62 -20.33 -10.28
C PHE A 476 4.10 -21.60 -10.98
N GLY A 477 2.80 -21.81 -10.99
CA GLY A 477 2.18 -23.10 -11.32
C GLY A 477 1.91 -23.38 -12.80
N SER A 478 2.46 -22.62 -13.72
CA SER A 478 2.29 -22.82 -15.19
C SER A 478 3.20 -23.90 -15.74
#